data_5ecf198f793c91c55bd06883a3ea5e3e
#
_entry.id   5ecf198f793c91c55bd06883a3ea5e3e
#
_cell.length_a   1.000
_cell.length_b   1.000
_cell.length_c   1.000
_cell.angle_alpha   90.00
_cell.angle_beta   90.00
_cell.angle_gamma   90.00
#
_symmetry.space_group_name_H-M   'P 1'
#
loop_
_entity.id
_entity.type
_entity.pdbx_description
1 polymer ?
#
loop_
_entity_poly.entity_id
_entity_poly.type
_entity_poly.pdbx_seq_one_letter_code
_entity_poly.pdbx_strand_id
1 'polypeptide(L)'
;MLRHQLAYGGGNLLGSGALAISGAWLLYFYTTFCGLTLIEASFIFSVASIIDAISNPLMGYLTDNFGKTRLGKRFGRRRFFLLIGIPLMMFYPLLWVEGLSFWYYLSTYVVFEIIYTSIMVPYETLATEMTDDFSLRSKLTGYKAIFGKLANFLAAFYSRPVHSAVWQRFCHPFLPHRSDLWRDPDRRYFLPVVVQLGA
;
A
#
# COMPACT_ATOMS: atom_id res chain seq x y z
N MET A 1 21.72 6.34 -19.72
CA MET A 1 21.83 6.02 -18.28
C MET A 1 20.74 6.67 -17.45
N LEU A 2 20.52 7.99 -17.51
CA LEU A 2 19.52 8.70 -16.70
C LEU A 2 18.08 8.12 -16.83
N ARG A 3 17.65 7.73 -18.04
CA ARG A 3 16.32 7.14 -18.29
C ARG A 3 16.08 5.85 -17.50
N HIS A 4 17.07 4.99 -17.35
CA HIS A 4 16.95 3.75 -16.58
C HIS A 4 16.87 4.03 -15.07
N GLN A 5 17.62 5.02 -14.60
CA GLN A 5 17.59 5.44 -13.18
C GLN A 5 16.24 6.06 -12.81
N LEU A 6 15.70 6.92 -13.68
CA LEU A 6 14.36 7.51 -13.49
C LEU A 6 13.24 6.46 -13.57
N ALA A 7 13.34 5.52 -14.52
CA ALA A 7 12.35 4.43 -14.64
C ALA A 7 12.35 3.52 -13.40
N TYR A 8 13.55 3.17 -12.90
CA TYR A 8 13.68 2.40 -11.67
C TYR A 8 13.14 3.17 -10.46
N GLY A 9 13.53 4.44 -10.28
CA GLY A 9 13.01 5.28 -9.20
C GLY A 9 11.48 5.46 -9.26
N GLY A 10 10.95 5.68 -10.47
CA GLY A 10 9.51 5.85 -10.72
C GLY A 10 8.65 4.64 -10.30
N GLY A 11 9.20 3.42 -10.39
CA GLY A 11 8.53 2.22 -9.87
C GLY A 11 8.25 2.29 -8.36
N ASN A 12 9.14 2.92 -7.59
CA ASN A 12 8.96 3.10 -6.16
C ASN A 12 7.88 4.15 -5.80
N LEU A 13 7.52 5.03 -6.72
CA LEU A 13 6.44 6.00 -6.51
C LEU A 13 5.11 5.30 -6.23
N LEU A 14 4.80 4.26 -7.00
CA LEU A 14 3.58 3.46 -6.81
C LEU A 14 3.65 2.62 -5.54
N GLY A 15 4.75 1.91 -5.30
CA GLY A 15 4.92 1.05 -4.13
C GLY A 15 4.88 1.85 -2.82
N SER A 16 5.76 2.83 -2.67
CA SER A 16 5.79 3.68 -1.46
C SER A 16 4.54 4.54 -1.30
N GLY A 17 3.92 4.99 -2.41
CA GLY A 17 2.68 5.77 -2.37
C GLY A 17 1.51 4.96 -1.85
N ALA A 18 1.32 3.75 -2.34
CA ALA A 18 0.26 2.86 -1.88
C ALA A 18 0.38 2.56 -0.38
N LEU A 19 1.59 2.22 0.10
CA LEU A 19 1.85 2.01 1.52
C LEU A 19 1.65 3.26 2.36
N ALA A 20 2.09 4.42 1.88
CA ALA A 20 1.92 5.68 2.62
C ALA A 20 0.44 6.03 2.80
N ILE A 21 -0.36 5.86 1.76
CA ILE A 21 -1.82 6.08 1.83
C ILE A 21 -2.46 5.07 2.78
N SER A 22 -2.15 3.79 2.64
CA SER A 22 -2.68 2.75 3.53
C SER A 22 -2.26 2.98 4.99
N GLY A 23 -0.98 3.23 5.26
CA GLY A 23 -0.49 3.46 6.61
C GLY A 23 -1.07 4.69 7.30
N ALA A 24 -1.30 5.78 6.55
CA ALA A 24 -1.83 7.01 7.11
C ALA A 24 -3.36 7.02 7.28
N TRP A 25 -4.10 6.39 6.36
CA TRP A 25 -5.53 6.62 6.22
C TRP A 25 -6.40 5.37 6.40
N LEU A 26 -5.85 4.17 6.22
CA LEU A 26 -6.65 2.96 6.27
C LEU A 26 -7.16 2.67 7.70
N LEU A 27 -6.34 2.95 8.72
CA LEU A 27 -6.76 2.84 10.12
C LEU A 27 -7.92 3.79 10.42
N TYR A 28 -7.83 5.04 9.97
CA TYR A 28 -8.89 6.03 10.11
C TYR A 28 -10.16 5.60 9.36
N PHE A 29 -9.99 5.07 8.15
CA PHE A 29 -11.09 4.57 7.33
C PHE A 29 -11.83 3.41 8.02
N TYR A 30 -11.10 2.42 8.53
CA TYR A 30 -11.68 1.26 9.21
C TYR A 30 -12.44 1.65 10.48
N THR A 31 -11.91 2.59 11.25
CA THR A 31 -12.55 3.03 12.50
C THR A 31 -13.71 3.99 12.29
N THR A 32 -13.65 4.86 11.29
CA THR A 32 -14.63 5.93 11.09
C THR A 32 -15.78 5.51 10.16
N PHE A 33 -15.46 4.80 9.06
CA PHE A 33 -16.44 4.46 8.02
C PHE A 33 -16.90 3.01 8.07
N CYS A 34 -16.02 2.09 8.44
CA CYS A 34 -16.37 0.65 8.51
C CYS A 34 -16.94 0.24 9.87
N GLY A 35 -16.92 1.14 10.89
CA GLY A 35 -17.47 0.88 12.20
C GLY A 35 -16.66 -0.13 13.04
N LEU A 36 -15.42 -0.42 12.65
CA LEU A 36 -14.52 -1.26 13.44
C LEU A 36 -14.03 -0.51 14.68
N THR A 37 -13.88 -1.23 15.77
CA THR A 37 -13.19 -0.70 16.94
C THR A 37 -11.70 -0.49 16.65
N LEU A 38 -11.06 0.42 17.41
CA LEU A 38 -9.61 0.63 17.27
C LEU A 38 -8.81 -0.66 17.53
N ILE A 39 -9.30 -1.51 18.44
CA ILE A 39 -8.67 -2.81 18.76
C ILE A 39 -8.74 -3.75 17.56
N GLU A 40 -9.90 -3.88 16.92
CA GLU A 40 -10.07 -4.72 15.74
C GLU A 40 -9.22 -4.24 14.56
N ALA A 41 -9.21 -2.92 14.30
CA ALA A 41 -8.39 -2.34 13.25
C ALA A 41 -6.90 -2.57 13.53
N SER A 42 -6.42 -2.33 14.75
CA SER A 42 -5.03 -2.58 15.14
C SER A 42 -4.66 -4.07 15.04
N PHE A 43 -5.59 -4.97 15.35
CA PHE A 43 -5.39 -6.41 15.21
C PHE A 43 -5.17 -6.80 13.75
N ILE A 44 -5.92 -6.23 12.81
CA ILE A 44 -5.73 -6.44 11.35
C ILE A 44 -4.30 -6.08 10.94
N PHE A 45 -3.82 -4.89 11.34
CA PHE A 45 -2.45 -4.45 11.02
C PHE A 45 -1.38 -5.34 11.67
N SER A 46 -1.62 -5.80 12.90
CA SER A 46 -0.68 -6.68 13.62
C SER A 46 -0.54 -8.04 12.94
N VAL A 47 -1.66 -8.65 12.56
CA VAL A 47 -1.66 -9.94 11.83
C VAL A 47 -0.97 -9.78 10.48
N ALA A 48 -1.28 -8.73 9.74
CA ALA A 48 -0.66 -8.46 8.45
C ALA A 48 0.85 -8.26 8.58
N SER A 49 1.33 -7.54 9.60
CA SER A 49 2.77 -7.34 9.86
C SER A 49 3.49 -8.65 10.16
N ILE A 50 2.86 -9.58 10.88
CA ILE A 50 3.43 -10.92 11.12
C ILE A 50 3.53 -11.70 9.81
N ILE A 51 2.48 -11.65 8.99
CA ILE A 51 2.46 -12.31 7.69
C ILE A 51 3.52 -11.71 6.76
N ASP A 52 3.67 -10.38 6.74
CA ASP A 52 4.72 -9.70 5.96
C ASP A 52 6.12 -10.15 6.40
N ALA A 53 6.38 -10.22 7.70
CA ALA A 53 7.65 -10.69 8.24
C ALA A 53 8.02 -12.11 7.78
N ILE A 54 7.01 -13.00 7.61
CA ILE A 54 7.20 -14.35 7.10
C ILE A 54 7.30 -14.36 5.57
N SER A 55 6.48 -13.55 4.90
CA SER A 55 6.38 -13.50 3.44
C SER A 55 7.65 -12.93 2.80
N ASN A 56 8.33 -11.97 3.42
CA ASN A 56 9.55 -11.36 2.89
C ASN A 56 10.66 -12.39 2.61
N PRO A 57 11.13 -13.22 3.57
CA PRO A 57 12.16 -14.22 3.31
C PRO A 57 11.65 -15.33 2.36
N LEU A 58 10.37 -15.70 2.45
CA LEU A 58 9.78 -16.69 1.57
C LEU A 58 9.80 -16.23 0.11
N MET A 59 9.40 -14.98 -0.13
CA MET A 59 9.43 -14.38 -1.48
C MET A 59 10.85 -14.19 -1.99
N GLY A 60 11.82 -13.87 -1.13
CA GLY A 60 13.23 -13.86 -1.49
C GLY A 60 13.67 -15.22 -2.02
N TYR A 61 13.41 -16.29 -1.27
CA TYR A 61 13.72 -17.66 -1.68
C TYR A 61 13.01 -18.07 -2.98
N LEU A 62 11.72 -17.77 -3.11
CA LEU A 62 10.93 -18.09 -4.29
C LEU A 62 11.48 -17.36 -5.54
N THR A 63 11.75 -16.06 -5.46
CA THR A 63 12.27 -15.28 -6.58
C THR A 63 13.65 -15.73 -7.02
N ASP A 64 14.52 -16.11 -6.10
CA ASP A 64 15.86 -16.61 -6.41
C ASP A 64 15.84 -17.97 -7.11
N ASN A 65 14.93 -18.87 -6.72
CA ASN A 65 14.79 -20.18 -7.34
C ASN A 65 13.88 -20.19 -8.58
N PHE A 66 13.09 -19.12 -8.81
CA PHE A 66 12.13 -19.05 -9.92
C PHE A 66 12.78 -19.19 -11.30
N GLY A 67 14.04 -18.77 -11.45
CA GLY A 67 14.81 -18.92 -12.69
C GLY A 67 14.98 -20.37 -13.17
N LYS A 68 14.79 -21.36 -12.29
CA LYS A 68 14.84 -22.79 -12.62
C LYS A 68 13.56 -23.27 -13.30
N THR A 69 12.45 -22.53 -13.14
CA THR A 69 11.15 -22.88 -13.71
C THR A 69 11.04 -22.53 -15.19
N ARG A 70 10.12 -23.17 -15.92
CA ARG A 70 9.88 -22.86 -17.35
C ARG A 70 9.45 -21.41 -17.57
N LEU A 71 8.62 -20.85 -16.67
CA LEU A 71 8.17 -19.47 -16.72
C LEU A 71 9.32 -18.50 -16.41
N GLY A 72 10.15 -18.79 -15.43
CA GLY A 72 11.32 -17.99 -15.09
C GLY A 72 12.34 -17.92 -16.22
N LYS A 73 12.53 -19.02 -16.98
CA LYS A 73 13.39 -19.05 -18.16
C LYS A 73 12.83 -18.22 -19.31
N ARG A 74 11.49 -18.14 -19.48
CA ARG A 74 10.83 -17.42 -20.58
C ARG A 74 10.71 -15.92 -20.32
N PHE A 75 10.32 -15.51 -19.11
CA PHE A 75 10.02 -14.13 -18.78
C PHE A 75 11.11 -13.43 -17.97
N GLY A 76 12.07 -14.19 -17.48
CA GLY A 76 13.08 -13.68 -16.54
C GLY A 76 12.63 -13.82 -15.08
N ARG A 77 13.63 -14.07 -14.21
CA ARG A 77 13.45 -14.43 -12.80
C ARG A 77 12.60 -13.42 -12.03
N ARG A 78 12.87 -12.12 -12.17
CA ARG A 78 12.20 -11.04 -11.42
C ARG A 78 11.14 -10.31 -12.24
N ARG A 79 11.32 -10.21 -13.55
CA ARG A 79 10.37 -9.52 -14.44
C ARG A 79 8.99 -10.15 -14.40
N PHE A 80 8.90 -11.46 -14.22
CA PHE A 80 7.64 -12.19 -14.11
C PHE A 80 6.78 -11.69 -12.95
N PHE A 81 7.36 -11.52 -11.76
CA PHE A 81 6.65 -11.02 -10.58
C PHE A 81 6.19 -9.56 -10.75
N LEU A 82 7.02 -8.74 -11.37
CA LEU A 82 6.64 -7.35 -11.68
C LEU A 82 5.50 -7.26 -12.70
N LEU A 83 5.51 -8.13 -13.74
CA LEU A 83 4.43 -8.17 -14.74
C LEU A 83 3.10 -8.65 -14.14
N ILE A 84 3.12 -9.67 -13.29
CA ILE A 84 1.92 -10.14 -12.59
C ILE A 84 1.48 -9.13 -11.52
N GLY A 85 2.41 -8.42 -10.94
CA GLY A 85 2.12 -7.40 -9.94
C GLY A 85 1.19 -6.30 -10.45
N ILE A 86 1.31 -5.89 -11.71
CA ILE A 86 0.46 -4.82 -12.27
C ILE A 86 -1.04 -5.16 -12.17
N PRO A 87 -1.53 -6.29 -12.68
CA PRO A 87 -2.95 -6.63 -12.52
C PRO A 87 -3.34 -6.95 -11.07
N LEU A 88 -2.43 -7.48 -10.26
CA LEU A 88 -2.71 -7.75 -8.85
C LEU A 88 -2.87 -6.46 -8.02
N MET A 89 -2.24 -5.36 -8.42
CA MET A 89 -2.47 -4.06 -7.78
C MET A 89 -3.92 -3.55 -7.96
N MET A 90 -4.70 -4.12 -8.87
CA MET A 90 -6.13 -3.83 -8.96
C MET A 90 -6.94 -4.32 -7.74
N PHE A 91 -6.37 -5.16 -6.88
CA PHE A 91 -6.96 -5.50 -5.59
C PHE A 91 -6.89 -4.36 -4.54
N TYR A 92 -6.05 -3.35 -4.76
CA TYR A 92 -5.90 -2.23 -3.83
C TYR A 92 -7.22 -1.49 -3.50
N PRO A 93 -8.12 -1.20 -4.45
CA PRO A 93 -9.40 -0.58 -4.15
C PRO A 93 -10.32 -1.39 -3.24
N LEU A 94 -10.16 -2.73 -3.17
CA LEU A 94 -10.96 -3.59 -2.30
C LEU A 94 -10.72 -3.32 -0.81
N LEU A 95 -9.58 -2.71 -0.44
CA LEU A 95 -9.30 -2.27 0.93
C LEU A 95 -10.22 -1.14 1.39
N TRP A 96 -10.83 -0.41 0.45
CA TRP A 96 -11.58 0.82 0.67
C TRP A 96 -13.10 0.62 0.49
N VAL A 97 -13.58 -0.61 0.53
CA VAL A 97 -15.02 -0.93 0.46
C VAL A 97 -15.62 -0.85 1.85
N GLU A 98 -16.77 -0.18 1.99
CA GLU A 98 -17.49 0.01 3.25
C GLU A 98 -18.55 -1.07 3.50
N GLY A 99 -18.98 -1.21 4.75
CA GLY A 99 -20.19 -1.96 5.13
C GLY A 99 -20.00 -3.47 5.14
N LEU A 100 -18.79 -3.97 5.21
CA LEU A 100 -18.49 -5.40 5.24
C LEU A 100 -18.04 -5.86 6.62
N SER A 101 -17.88 -7.18 6.80
CA SER A 101 -17.51 -7.76 8.09
C SER A 101 -16.01 -7.62 8.39
N PHE A 102 -15.64 -7.72 9.67
CA PHE A 102 -14.25 -7.75 10.13
C PHE A 102 -13.38 -8.75 9.34
N TRP A 103 -13.90 -9.96 9.08
CA TRP A 103 -13.18 -10.99 8.34
C TRP A 103 -12.85 -10.61 6.89
N TYR A 104 -13.69 -9.79 6.26
CA TYR A 104 -13.41 -9.25 4.94
C TYR A 104 -12.20 -8.30 4.99
N TYR A 105 -12.18 -7.36 5.94
CA TYR A 105 -11.07 -6.41 6.07
C TYR A 105 -9.76 -7.10 6.42
N LEU A 106 -9.80 -8.08 7.32
CA LEU A 106 -8.63 -8.89 7.66
C LEU A 106 -8.10 -9.63 6.42
N SER A 107 -8.96 -10.35 5.71
CA SER A 107 -8.52 -11.15 4.55
C SER A 107 -8.05 -10.30 3.38
N THR A 108 -8.74 -9.20 3.06
CA THR A 108 -8.31 -8.30 1.97
C THR A 108 -6.99 -7.62 2.27
N TYR A 109 -6.77 -7.20 3.53
CA TYR A 109 -5.52 -6.56 3.91
C TYR A 109 -4.35 -7.55 3.90
N VAL A 110 -4.55 -8.77 4.41
CA VAL A 110 -3.54 -9.83 4.36
C VAL A 110 -3.19 -10.20 2.90
N VAL A 111 -4.19 -10.35 2.04
CA VAL A 111 -3.97 -10.62 0.60
C VAL A 111 -3.20 -9.47 -0.06
N PHE A 112 -3.55 -8.23 0.26
CA PHE A 112 -2.83 -7.06 -0.24
C PHE A 112 -1.36 -7.07 0.18
N GLU A 113 -1.05 -7.36 1.45
CA GLU A 113 0.33 -7.44 1.95
C GLU A 113 1.14 -8.53 1.23
N ILE A 114 0.56 -9.70 1.01
CA ILE A 114 1.21 -10.78 0.25
C ILE A 114 1.49 -10.34 -1.20
N ILE A 115 0.53 -9.71 -1.86
CA ILE A 115 0.69 -9.16 -3.21
C ILE A 115 1.78 -8.10 -3.22
N TYR A 116 1.73 -7.17 -2.28
CA TYR A 116 2.70 -6.09 -2.15
C TYR A 116 4.13 -6.61 -1.98
N THR A 117 4.33 -7.54 -1.04
CA THR A 117 5.62 -8.20 -0.80
C THR A 117 6.11 -8.96 -2.04
N SER A 118 5.20 -9.64 -2.75
CA SER A 118 5.51 -10.37 -3.99
C SER A 118 6.04 -9.48 -5.12
N ILE A 119 5.69 -8.20 -5.10
CA ILE A 119 6.16 -7.20 -6.07
C ILE A 119 7.41 -6.50 -5.57
N MET A 120 7.40 -6.08 -4.30
CA MET A 120 8.45 -5.22 -3.76
C MET A 120 9.76 -5.95 -3.51
N VAL A 121 9.74 -7.20 -3.06
CA VAL A 121 10.97 -7.99 -2.83
C VAL A 121 11.78 -8.15 -4.13
N PRO A 122 11.22 -8.63 -5.26
CA PRO A 122 11.97 -8.68 -6.51
C PRO A 122 12.33 -7.30 -7.09
N TYR A 123 11.51 -6.28 -6.83
CA TYR A 123 11.84 -4.90 -7.24
C TYR A 123 13.04 -4.35 -6.48
N GLU A 124 13.12 -4.55 -5.17
CA GLU A 124 14.22 -4.06 -4.35
C GLU A 124 15.57 -4.68 -4.71
N THR A 125 15.55 -5.95 -5.00
CA THR A 125 16.74 -6.70 -5.41
C THR A 125 17.14 -6.46 -6.87
N LEU A 126 16.29 -5.80 -7.67
CA LEU A 126 16.58 -5.50 -9.08
C LEU A 126 17.79 -4.56 -9.24
N ALA A 127 17.98 -3.60 -8.33
CA ALA A 127 19.12 -2.67 -8.38
C ALA A 127 20.47 -3.40 -8.32
N THR A 128 20.56 -4.49 -7.58
CA THR A 128 21.79 -5.29 -7.45
C THR A 128 22.09 -6.12 -8.70
N GLU A 129 21.07 -6.43 -9.52
CA GLU A 129 21.23 -7.15 -10.78
C GLU A 129 21.46 -6.23 -11.98
N MET A 130 21.05 -4.96 -11.86
CA MET A 130 21.21 -4.00 -12.95
C MET A 130 22.65 -3.51 -13.16
N THR A 131 23.49 -3.58 -12.11
CA THR A 131 24.88 -3.12 -12.20
C THR A 131 25.75 -3.70 -11.09
N ASP A 132 26.99 -4.04 -11.46
CA ASP A 132 28.04 -4.44 -10.52
C ASP A 132 28.83 -3.22 -10.00
N ASP A 133 28.68 -2.05 -10.66
CA ASP A 133 29.33 -0.82 -10.23
C ASP A 133 28.62 -0.25 -8.99
N PHE A 134 29.38 -0.13 -7.91
CA PHE A 134 28.91 0.42 -6.62
C PHE A 134 28.37 1.86 -6.77
N SER A 135 29.03 2.70 -7.57
CA SER A 135 28.62 4.10 -7.77
C SER A 135 27.25 4.17 -8.46
N LEU A 136 27.05 3.37 -9.51
CA LEU A 136 25.75 3.28 -10.21
C LEU A 136 24.65 2.70 -9.32
N ARG A 137 24.96 1.68 -8.53
CA ARG A 137 24.00 1.08 -7.56
C ARG A 137 23.58 2.12 -6.52
N SER A 138 24.50 2.88 -5.97
CA SER A 138 24.24 3.96 -5.03
C SER A 138 23.32 5.03 -5.63
N LYS A 139 23.55 5.43 -6.88
CA LYS A 139 22.68 6.36 -7.61
C LYS A 139 21.28 5.80 -7.81
N LEU A 140 21.12 4.53 -8.22
CA LEU A 140 19.81 3.89 -8.36
C LEU A 140 19.02 3.88 -7.05
N THR A 141 19.67 3.50 -5.96
CA THR A 141 19.07 3.53 -4.61
C THR A 141 18.72 4.95 -4.17
N GLY A 142 19.58 5.93 -4.50
CA GLY A 142 19.32 7.36 -4.25
C GLY A 142 18.05 7.85 -4.98
N TYR A 143 17.92 7.58 -6.26
CA TYR A 143 16.71 7.92 -7.03
C TYR A 143 15.47 7.22 -6.46
N LYS A 144 15.56 5.92 -6.12
CA LYS A 144 14.48 5.20 -5.46
C LYS A 144 14.03 5.91 -4.17
N ALA A 145 14.99 6.32 -3.32
CA ALA A 145 14.69 7.01 -2.07
C ALA A 145 14.02 8.38 -2.29
N ILE A 146 14.48 9.16 -3.28
CA ILE A 146 13.88 10.45 -3.62
C ILE A 146 12.43 10.26 -4.08
N PHE A 147 12.18 9.34 -5.02
CA PHE A 147 10.82 9.05 -5.50
C PHE A 147 9.92 8.50 -4.39
N GLY A 148 10.45 7.68 -3.47
CA GLY A 148 9.70 7.19 -2.31
C GLY A 148 9.31 8.33 -1.36
N LYS A 149 10.23 9.26 -1.05
CA LYS A 149 9.91 10.44 -0.23
C LYS A 149 8.92 11.38 -0.91
N LEU A 150 9.04 11.55 -2.22
CA LEU A 150 8.09 12.32 -3.01
C LEU A 150 6.69 11.68 -2.99
N ALA A 151 6.62 10.34 -3.11
CA ALA A 151 5.37 9.60 -3.01
C ALA A 151 4.69 9.79 -1.65
N ASN A 152 5.46 9.69 -0.56
CA ASN A 152 4.96 9.91 0.80
C ASN A 152 4.45 11.34 0.99
N PHE A 153 5.19 12.33 0.48
CA PHE A 153 4.77 13.73 0.52
C PHE A 153 3.47 13.96 -0.26
N LEU A 154 3.38 13.44 -1.48
CA LEU A 154 2.17 13.54 -2.31
C LEU A 154 0.99 12.82 -1.64
N ALA A 155 1.20 11.65 -1.05
CA ALA A 155 0.17 10.92 -0.32
C ALA A 155 -0.36 11.73 0.87
N ALA A 156 0.52 12.36 1.64
CA ALA A 156 0.14 13.19 2.77
C ALA A 156 -0.58 14.49 2.34
N PHE A 157 -0.14 15.10 1.24
CA PHE A 157 -0.72 16.34 0.72
C PHE A 157 -2.08 16.10 0.04
N TYR A 158 -2.17 15.05 -0.78
CA TYR A 158 -3.36 14.73 -1.57
C TYR A 158 -4.55 14.29 -0.71
N SER A 159 -4.29 13.68 0.42
CA SER A 159 -5.32 13.14 1.30
C SER A 159 -6.13 14.20 2.07
N ARG A 160 -5.67 15.43 2.17
CA ARG A 160 -6.41 16.51 2.88
C ARG A 160 -7.65 17.06 2.14
N PRO A 161 -7.61 17.40 0.84
CA PRO A 161 -8.77 17.96 0.15
C PRO A 161 -9.63 16.91 -0.59
N VAL A 162 -9.07 15.78 -0.98
CA VAL A 162 -9.75 14.80 -1.84
C VAL A 162 -10.70 13.91 -1.07
N HIS A 163 -10.46 13.72 0.23
CA HIS A 163 -11.32 12.92 1.09
C HIS A 163 -12.79 13.40 1.10
N SER A 164 -13.03 14.71 1.05
CA SER A 164 -14.40 15.24 1.02
C SER A 164 -15.03 15.25 -0.37
N ALA A 165 -14.26 15.45 -1.43
CA ALA A 165 -14.80 15.66 -2.78
C ALA A 165 -14.92 14.37 -3.61
N VAL A 166 -13.96 13.46 -3.50
CA VAL A 166 -13.97 12.20 -4.28
C VAL A 166 -14.85 11.15 -3.61
N TRP A 167 -14.83 11.08 -2.27
CA TRP A 167 -15.70 10.16 -1.53
C TRP A 167 -17.18 10.49 -1.70
N GLN A 168 -17.58 11.76 -1.66
CA GLN A 168 -18.96 12.15 -1.91
C GLN A 168 -19.42 11.81 -3.35
N ARG A 169 -18.52 11.78 -4.32
CA ARG A 169 -18.89 11.44 -5.71
C ARG A 169 -18.94 9.94 -6.00
N PHE A 170 -18.12 9.13 -5.35
CA PHE A 170 -18.07 7.69 -5.61
C PHE A 170 -19.00 6.86 -4.73
N CYS A 171 -19.27 7.29 -3.49
CA CYS A 171 -20.14 6.54 -2.58
C CYS A 171 -21.60 7.00 -2.57
N HIS A 172 -21.90 8.19 -3.12
CA HIS A 172 -23.24 8.76 -3.13
C HIS A 172 -24.33 8.00 -3.94
N PRO A 173 -24.00 7.21 -4.99
CA PRO A 173 -25.08 6.47 -5.69
C PRO A 173 -25.56 5.23 -4.98
N PHE A 174 -24.87 4.73 -3.95
CA PHE A 174 -25.17 3.41 -3.36
C PHE A 174 -25.72 3.43 -1.92
N LEU A 175 -25.78 4.59 -1.25
CA LEU A 175 -26.27 4.68 0.12
C LEU A 175 -27.53 5.56 0.20
N PRO A 176 -28.64 5.06 0.76
CA PRO A 176 -29.77 5.91 1.12
C PRO A 176 -29.32 6.95 2.17
N HIS A 177 -29.74 8.16 1.92
CA HIS A 177 -29.50 9.39 2.66
C HIS A 177 -29.53 9.16 4.19
N ARG A 178 -28.37 9.05 4.81
CA ARG A 178 -28.23 8.95 6.26
C ARG A 178 -27.76 10.29 6.83
N SER A 179 -28.61 11.30 6.69
CA SER A 179 -28.45 12.59 7.37
C SER A 179 -28.54 12.53 8.90
N ASP A 180 -28.81 11.32 9.45
CA ASP A 180 -29.08 11.13 10.89
C ASP A 180 -27.81 10.81 11.70
N LEU A 181 -26.70 10.45 11.06
CA LEU A 181 -25.45 10.13 11.76
C LEU A 181 -24.72 11.33 12.37
N TRP A 182 -25.08 12.55 11.96
CA TRP A 182 -24.50 13.78 12.50
C TRP A 182 -25.26 14.35 13.70
N ARG A 183 -26.37 13.72 14.08
CA ARG A 183 -27.23 14.15 15.19
C ARG A 183 -26.95 13.48 16.53
N ASP A 184 -25.99 12.57 16.59
CA ASP A 184 -25.62 11.89 17.84
C ASP A 184 -24.66 12.79 18.65
N PRO A 185 -25.10 13.37 19.79
CA PRO A 185 -24.28 14.29 20.57
C PRO A 185 -23.08 13.58 21.24
N ASP A 186 -23.09 12.25 21.39
CA ASP A 186 -22.06 11.51 22.09
C ASP A 186 -20.80 11.25 21.24
N ARG A 187 -20.84 11.46 19.92
CA ARG A 187 -19.66 11.34 19.04
C ARG A 187 -18.79 12.59 18.92
N ARG A 188 -19.17 13.69 19.54
CA ARG A 188 -18.39 14.95 19.51
C ARG A 188 -17.10 14.94 20.32
N TYR A 189 -16.90 13.93 21.15
CA TYR A 189 -15.73 13.87 22.05
C TYR A 189 -14.46 13.29 21.41
N PHE A 190 -14.53 12.76 20.18
CA PHE A 190 -13.37 12.15 19.51
C PHE A 190 -12.57 13.12 18.62
N LEU A 191 -13.09 14.30 18.33
CA LEU A 191 -12.44 15.29 17.45
C LEU A 191 -11.28 16.08 18.10
N PRO A 192 -11.19 16.32 19.41
CA PRO A 192 -10.13 17.15 19.96
C PRO A 192 -8.78 16.46 20.13
N VAL A 193 -8.70 15.12 20.14
CA VAL A 193 -7.44 14.40 20.41
C VAL A 193 -6.50 14.39 19.19
N VAL A 194 -7.05 14.39 17.98
CA VAL A 194 -6.22 14.35 16.75
C VAL A 194 -5.69 15.74 16.39
N VAL A 195 -6.35 16.80 16.82
CA VAL A 195 -5.93 18.18 16.55
C VAL A 195 -4.79 18.64 17.47
N GLN A 196 -4.63 18.04 18.65
CA GLN A 196 -3.58 18.41 19.60
C GLN A 196 -2.22 17.73 19.36
N LEU A 197 -2.13 16.72 18.49
CA LEU A 197 -0.86 16.04 18.16
C LEU A 197 -0.20 16.61 16.88
N GLY A 198 -0.73 17.67 16.32
CA GLY A 198 -0.24 18.33 15.09
C GLY A 198 0.18 19.80 15.27
N ALA A 199 0.48 20.23 16.49
CA ALA A 199 1.05 21.55 16.79
C ALA A 199 2.48 21.43 17.32
#